data_c8ddd196dcdea3d310abf66cbdca74da
#
_entry.id   c8ddd196dcdea3d310abf66cbdca74da
#
_cell.length_a   1.000
_cell.length_b   1.000
_cell.length_c   1.000
_cell.angle_alpha   90.00
_cell.angle_beta   90.00
_cell.angle_gamma   90.00
#
_symmetry.space_group_name_H-M   'P 1'
#
loop_
_entity.id
_entity.type
_entity.pdbx_description
1 polymer ?
#
loop_
_entity_poly.entity_id
_entity_poly.type
_entity_poly.pdbx_seq_one_letter_code
_entity_poly.pdbx_strand_id
1 'polypeptide(L)'
;DLEVIPAHYLEVGVTHPTSGQEMLYSFVVDKDGEVLYRRNLVENEAYEYGVFGRQADKSLLQGPHGDVIPKIDEEPDATDIVDMTVITVDALPILSTVDPWIPGFTSSLEGNNAFAYGDITGGDDKDETDISPDLTSDQAWNYVYDPVNGSTKDNYSAAIVNLFYMNNYLHDWWYDHGFDEQSFNAQFLNYDRGGIGGDPLIVQGQDSSGFNNANMYTPADGASPRMQQYLFLSKDIEYGEDFGLTVTSHPEIGLMGFTAPAMFGPQVYPTLSARIVVPTDGLAGDGGTETDACEAITNIEEVTGNIVLVDSPTVADCTYVTQAENARIAGAAALVIVTDDYVLFGDVTPNVVP
;
A
#
# COMPACT_ATOMS: atom_id res chain seq x y z
N ASP A 1 -42.39 24.77 -25.25
CA ASP A 1 -42.08 24.59 -26.66
C ASP A 1 -40.70 23.90 -26.72
N LEU A 2 -40.64 22.73 -27.39
CA LEU A 2 -39.37 22.04 -27.65
C LEU A 2 -38.74 22.67 -28.89
N GLU A 3 -37.53 23.21 -28.70
CA GLU A 3 -36.73 23.72 -29.81
C GLU A 3 -35.87 22.59 -30.37
N VAL A 4 -35.89 22.38 -31.66
CA VAL A 4 -35.04 21.38 -32.36
C VAL A 4 -33.84 22.11 -32.92
N ILE A 5 -32.65 21.77 -32.42
CA ILE A 5 -31.37 22.33 -32.87
C ILE A 5 -30.70 21.29 -33.81
N PRO A 6 -30.26 21.71 -35.02
CA PRO A 6 -29.42 20.84 -35.86
C PRO A 6 -28.10 20.54 -35.18
N ALA A 7 -27.72 19.26 -35.11
CA ALA A 7 -26.49 18.83 -34.46
C ALA A 7 -25.79 17.76 -35.29
N HIS A 8 -24.49 17.60 -35.10
CA HIS A 8 -23.64 16.58 -35.68
C HIS A 8 -23.26 15.56 -34.61
N TYR A 9 -23.35 14.28 -35.00
CA TYR A 9 -22.82 13.19 -34.17
C TYR A 9 -21.40 12.86 -34.64
N LEU A 10 -20.47 12.77 -33.71
CA LEU A 10 -19.06 12.47 -33.93
C LEU A 10 -18.61 11.39 -32.97
N GLU A 11 -17.74 10.49 -33.41
CA GLU A 11 -17.00 9.58 -32.56
C GLU A 11 -15.52 9.94 -32.64
N VAL A 12 -14.89 10.10 -31.50
CA VAL A 12 -13.46 10.45 -31.41
C VAL A 12 -12.75 9.40 -30.56
N GLY A 13 -11.85 8.66 -31.19
CA GLY A 13 -10.96 7.74 -30.51
C GLY A 13 -9.56 8.35 -30.35
N VAL A 14 -9.00 8.26 -29.15
CA VAL A 14 -7.64 8.71 -28.83
C VAL A 14 -6.97 7.63 -28.01
N THR A 15 -5.72 7.30 -28.37
CA THR A 15 -4.87 6.46 -27.52
C THR A 15 -3.90 7.34 -26.75
N HIS A 16 -3.91 7.22 -25.43
CA HIS A 16 -3.01 7.99 -24.57
C HIS A 16 -1.55 7.59 -24.86
N PRO A 17 -0.66 8.55 -25.16
CA PRO A 17 0.67 8.24 -25.72
C PRO A 17 1.61 7.52 -24.75
N THR A 18 1.37 7.62 -23.45
CA THR A 18 2.26 7.05 -22.42
C THR A 18 1.67 5.77 -21.82
N SER A 19 0.36 5.73 -21.54
CA SER A 19 -0.29 4.57 -20.93
C SER A 19 -0.82 3.54 -21.94
N GLY A 20 -0.92 3.90 -23.23
CA GLY A 20 -1.56 3.07 -24.24
C GLY A 20 -3.09 2.99 -24.11
N GLN A 21 -3.67 3.68 -23.18
CA GLN A 21 -5.09 3.66 -22.89
C GLN A 21 -5.91 4.20 -24.08
N GLU A 22 -6.94 3.49 -24.46
CA GLU A 22 -7.88 3.91 -25.50
C GLU A 22 -9.04 4.68 -24.88
N MET A 23 -9.31 5.85 -25.41
CA MET A 23 -10.48 6.67 -25.09
C MET A 23 -11.33 6.81 -26.35
N LEU A 24 -12.58 6.44 -26.27
CA LEU A 24 -13.53 6.54 -27.39
C LEU A 24 -14.79 7.24 -26.89
N TYR A 25 -15.05 8.41 -27.45
CA TYR A 25 -16.22 9.20 -27.08
C TYR A 25 -17.13 9.46 -28.27
N SER A 26 -18.43 9.43 -28.01
CA SER A 26 -19.42 10.05 -28.90
C SER A 26 -19.73 11.46 -28.43
N PHE A 27 -19.84 12.36 -29.38
CA PHE A 27 -20.23 13.75 -29.17
C PHE A 27 -21.43 14.08 -30.02
N VAL A 28 -22.32 14.91 -29.48
CA VAL A 28 -23.30 15.63 -30.25
C VAL A 28 -22.91 17.11 -30.14
N VAL A 29 -22.57 17.72 -31.27
CA VAL A 29 -22.14 19.11 -31.34
C VAL A 29 -23.11 19.90 -32.20
N ASP A 30 -23.36 21.17 -31.84
CA ASP A 30 -24.17 22.05 -32.65
C ASP A 30 -23.41 22.56 -33.89
N LYS A 31 -24.06 23.40 -34.67
CA LYS A 31 -23.48 24.03 -35.89
C LYS A 31 -22.27 24.93 -35.62
N ASP A 32 -22.09 25.40 -34.38
CA ASP A 32 -21.02 26.33 -33.96
C ASP A 32 -19.87 25.56 -33.25
N GLY A 33 -20.02 24.24 -33.10
CA GLY A 33 -19.03 23.34 -32.47
C GLY A 33 -19.18 23.24 -30.95
N GLU A 34 -20.27 23.74 -30.38
CA GLU A 34 -20.56 23.58 -28.97
C GLU A 34 -20.99 22.14 -28.67
N VAL A 35 -20.44 21.52 -27.63
CA VAL A 35 -20.76 20.15 -27.23
C VAL A 35 -22.08 20.14 -26.48
N LEU A 36 -23.11 19.61 -27.10
CA LEU A 36 -24.44 19.46 -26.53
C LEU A 36 -24.59 18.17 -25.71
N TYR A 37 -23.83 17.14 -26.06
CA TYR A 37 -23.84 15.85 -25.39
C TYR A 37 -22.53 15.10 -25.64
N ARG A 38 -22.03 14.41 -24.61
CA ARG A 38 -20.87 13.52 -24.70
C ARG A 38 -21.17 12.20 -23.99
N ARG A 39 -20.71 11.11 -24.56
CA ARG A 39 -20.78 9.77 -23.95
C ARG A 39 -19.47 9.03 -24.18
N ASN A 40 -18.93 8.44 -23.13
CA ASN A 40 -17.86 7.46 -23.24
C ASN A 40 -18.41 6.19 -23.92
N LEU A 41 -17.76 5.71 -24.97
CA LEU A 41 -18.12 4.51 -25.72
C LEU A 41 -17.18 3.33 -25.40
N VAL A 42 -16.12 3.55 -24.62
CA VAL A 42 -15.35 2.43 -24.10
C VAL A 42 -16.26 1.71 -23.11
N GLU A 43 -16.58 0.47 -23.41
CA GLU A 43 -17.20 -0.40 -22.43
C GLU A 43 -16.15 -0.66 -21.37
N ASN A 44 -16.26 0.02 -20.23
CA ASN A 44 -15.44 -0.26 -19.07
C ASN A 44 -15.95 -1.56 -18.48
N GLU A 45 -15.08 -2.54 -18.43
CA GLU A 45 -15.43 -3.78 -17.76
C GLU A 45 -15.31 -3.55 -16.25
N ALA A 46 -16.34 -3.97 -15.54
CA ALA A 46 -16.36 -3.85 -14.08
C ALA A 46 -15.33 -4.82 -13.50
N TYR A 47 -14.54 -4.31 -12.56
CA TYR A 47 -13.59 -5.12 -11.82
C TYR A 47 -14.21 -5.70 -10.55
N GLU A 48 -13.67 -6.82 -10.09
CA GLU A 48 -14.04 -7.46 -8.84
C GLU A 48 -13.01 -7.16 -7.75
N TYR A 49 -13.49 -6.71 -6.60
CA TYR A 49 -12.67 -6.38 -5.45
C TYR A 49 -13.10 -7.20 -4.22
N GLY A 50 -12.19 -7.95 -3.63
CA GLY A 50 -12.36 -8.55 -2.31
C GLY A 50 -12.14 -7.49 -1.22
N VAL A 51 -13.21 -7.01 -0.59
CA VAL A 51 -13.15 -5.85 0.33
C VAL A 51 -14.14 -5.96 1.48
N PHE A 52 -13.95 -5.15 2.49
CA PHE A 52 -14.95 -4.95 3.54
C PHE A 52 -16.03 -3.97 3.04
N GLY A 53 -17.06 -4.53 2.43
CA GLY A 53 -18.12 -3.75 1.81
C GLY A 53 -19.39 -4.56 1.57
N ARG A 54 -20.46 -3.90 1.13
CA ARG A 54 -21.76 -4.51 0.81
C ARG A 54 -21.98 -4.57 -0.69
N GLN A 55 -22.21 -5.77 -1.21
CA GLN A 55 -22.49 -5.94 -2.65
C GLN A 55 -23.78 -5.21 -3.09
N ALA A 56 -24.76 -5.06 -2.20
CA ALA A 56 -26.08 -4.54 -2.55
C ALA A 56 -26.07 -3.06 -2.97
N ASP A 57 -25.34 -2.23 -2.27
CA ASP A 57 -25.25 -0.78 -2.47
C ASP A 57 -23.81 -0.26 -2.63
N LYS A 58 -22.85 -1.18 -2.68
CA LYS A 58 -21.40 -0.90 -2.78
C LYS A 58 -20.84 -0.13 -1.58
N SER A 59 -21.60 0.05 -0.51
CA SER A 59 -21.18 0.81 0.66
C SER A 59 -20.07 0.12 1.44
N LEU A 60 -19.30 0.92 2.16
CA LEU A 60 -18.22 0.46 3.01
C LEU A 60 -18.76 -0.25 4.26
N LEU A 61 -18.03 -1.25 4.73
CA LEU A 61 -18.17 -1.85 6.06
C LEU A 61 -16.93 -1.52 6.89
N GLN A 62 -17.10 -1.44 8.19
CA GLN A 62 -15.96 -1.38 9.08
C GLN A 62 -15.30 -2.77 9.11
N GLY A 63 -14.09 -2.84 8.63
CA GLY A 63 -13.27 -4.04 8.63
C GLY A 63 -11.90 -3.78 9.25
N PRO A 64 -11.25 -4.85 9.67
CA PRO A 64 -11.66 -6.26 9.68
C PRO A 64 -12.67 -6.62 10.79
N HIS A 65 -12.85 -5.81 11.81
CA HIS A 65 -13.61 -6.17 13.02
C HIS A 65 -15.09 -5.75 13.01
N GLY A 66 -15.54 -4.97 12.02
CA GLY A 66 -16.93 -4.54 11.90
C GLY A 66 -17.41 -3.55 12.98
N ASP A 67 -18.74 -3.40 13.08
CA ASP A 67 -19.37 -2.46 14.03
C ASP A 67 -19.42 -3.00 15.48
N VAL A 68 -18.88 -4.19 15.71
CA VAL A 68 -18.92 -4.84 17.04
C VAL A 68 -17.87 -4.31 18.01
N ILE A 69 -17.07 -3.36 17.60
CA ILE A 69 -15.97 -2.80 18.37
C ILE A 69 -16.10 -1.29 18.55
N PRO A 70 -15.68 -0.82 19.70
CA PRO A 70 -15.14 -1.56 20.83
C PRO A 70 -16.17 -1.64 21.97
N LYS A 71 -16.25 -2.76 22.62
CA LYS A 71 -16.53 -2.68 24.04
C LYS A 71 -15.30 -2.04 24.67
N ILE A 72 -15.51 -1.00 25.47
CA ILE A 72 -14.48 -0.08 25.99
C ILE A 72 -13.28 -0.79 26.66
N ASP A 73 -13.41 -2.05 26.98
CA ASP A 73 -12.45 -2.84 27.77
C ASP A 73 -12.07 -4.20 27.12
N GLU A 74 -12.50 -4.49 25.90
CA GLU A 74 -12.19 -5.75 25.23
C GLU A 74 -11.51 -5.49 23.90
N GLU A 75 -10.30 -6.02 23.73
CA GLU A 75 -9.64 -6.10 22.43
C GLU A 75 -10.39 -7.12 21.55
N PRO A 76 -10.56 -6.84 20.25
CA PRO A 76 -11.12 -7.85 19.36
C PRO A 76 -10.19 -9.05 19.27
N ASP A 77 -10.76 -10.25 19.42
CA ASP A 77 -10.03 -11.48 19.12
C ASP A 77 -9.74 -11.56 17.61
N ALA A 78 -8.65 -12.18 17.22
CA ALA A 78 -8.32 -12.45 15.81
C ALA A 78 -9.41 -13.23 15.07
N THR A 79 -10.32 -13.86 15.78
CA THR A 79 -11.51 -14.55 15.24
C THR A 79 -12.74 -13.66 15.10
N ASP A 80 -12.74 -12.46 15.70
CA ASP A 80 -13.85 -11.51 15.66
C ASP A 80 -13.75 -10.62 14.42
N ILE A 81 -13.72 -11.22 13.24
CA ILE A 81 -13.63 -10.50 11.97
C ILE A 81 -14.91 -10.63 11.17
N VAL A 82 -15.22 -9.61 10.39
CA VAL A 82 -16.25 -9.67 9.34
C VAL A 82 -15.66 -10.25 8.07
N ASP A 83 -16.46 -11.04 7.36
CA ASP A 83 -16.05 -11.60 6.07
C ASP A 83 -15.92 -10.48 5.04
N MET A 84 -14.86 -10.57 4.25
CA MET A 84 -14.73 -9.76 3.05
C MET A 84 -15.76 -10.21 2.01
N THR A 85 -16.26 -9.25 1.24
CA THR A 85 -17.21 -9.49 0.16
C THR A 85 -16.56 -9.18 -1.17
N VAL A 86 -16.80 -10.01 -2.18
CA VAL A 86 -16.43 -9.70 -3.56
C VAL A 86 -17.45 -8.73 -4.13
N ILE A 87 -16.99 -7.53 -4.48
CA ILE A 87 -17.82 -6.46 -5.04
C ILE A 87 -17.38 -6.20 -6.47
N THR A 88 -18.34 -6.32 -7.38
CA THR A 88 -18.15 -5.96 -8.80
C THR A 88 -18.62 -4.54 -9.02
N VAL A 89 -17.72 -3.67 -9.47
CA VAL A 89 -18.02 -2.25 -9.72
C VAL A 89 -17.01 -1.64 -10.71
N ASP A 90 -17.50 -0.74 -11.54
CA ASP A 90 -16.69 0.15 -12.39
C ASP A 90 -16.76 1.62 -11.93
N ALA A 91 -17.92 2.03 -11.41
CA ALA A 91 -18.19 3.30 -10.74
C ALA A 91 -19.37 3.12 -9.79
N LEU A 92 -19.52 4.00 -8.80
CA LEU A 92 -20.69 3.93 -7.92
C LEU A 92 -21.97 4.25 -8.71
N PRO A 93 -23.02 3.41 -8.61
CA PRO A 93 -24.24 3.59 -9.38
C PRO A 93 -25.07 4.81 -8.97
N ILE A 94 -24.73 5.48 -7.87
CA ILE A 94 -25.41 6.65 -7.33
C ILE A 94 -24.83 7.97 -7.79
N LEU A 95 -23.73 7.95 -8.58
CA LEU A 95 -23.05 9.16 -9.02
C LEU A 95 -23.79 9.89 -10.12
N SER A 96 -23.68 11.21 -10.10
CA SER A 96 -24.08 12.11 -11.18
C SER A 96 -23.21 11.93 -12.44
N THR A 97 -21.96 11.49 -12.28
CA THR A 97 -21.07 11.05 -13.36
C THR A 97 -20.84 9.55 -13.23
N VAL A 98 -20.91 8.84 -14.32
CA VAL A 98 -20.59 7.40 -14.39
C VAL A 98 -19.15 7.19 -14.89
N ASP A 99 -18.22 7.96 -14.34
CA ASP A 99 -16.81 7.84 -14.68
C ASP A 99 -16.23 6.59 -14.01
N PRO A 100 -15.58 5.71 -14.77
CA PRO A 100 -15.05 4.47 -14.22
C PRO A 100 -13.86 4.73 -13.30
N TRP A 101 -13.75 3.95 -12.24
CA TRP A 101 -12.58 3.99 -11.35
C TRP A 101 -11.30 3.61 -12.09
N ILE A 102 -11.42 2.65 -13.00
CA ILE A 102 -10.34 2.21 -13.89
C ILE A 102 -10.80 2.42 -15.33
N PRO A 103 -10.40 3.51 -15.96
CA PRO A 103 -10.75 3.77 -17.36
C PRO A 103 -9.86 2.94 -18.30
N GLY A 104 -10.30 1.76 -18.67
CA GLY A 104 -9.59 0.80 -19.51
C GLY A 104 -9.09 -0.42 -18.74
N PHE A 105 -8.33 -1.29 -19.41
CA PHE A 105 -7.75 -2.48 -18.81
C PHE A 105 -6.44 -2.16 -18.10
N THR A 106 -6.29 -2.62 -16.86
CA THR A 106 -5.03 -2.61 -16.12
C THR A 106 -4.86 -3.87 -15.28
N SER A 107 -3.62 -4.23 -15.01
CA SER A 107 -3.25 -5.28 -14.05
C SER A 107 -2.76 -4.73 -12.72
N SER A 108 -2.78 -3.40 -12.54
CA SER A 108 -2.37 -2.70 -11.32
C SER A 108 -3.53 -1.87 -10.76
N LEU A 109 -3.47 -1.56 -9.46
CA LEU A 109 -4.44 -0.68 -8.80
C LEU A 109 -4.15 0.80 -9.11
N GLU A 110 -4.06 1.10 -10.39
CA GLU A 110 -3.86 2.44 -10.95
C GLU A 110 -5.14 2.89 -11.64
N GLY A 111 -5.90 3.73 -10.98
CA GLY A 111 -7.20 4.20 -11.42
C GLY A 111 -7.22 5.68 -11.78
N ASN A 112 -8.43 6.17 -12.10
CA ASN A 112 -8.65 7.59 -12.35
C ASN A 112 -8.53 8.43 -11.08
N ASN A 113 -9.03 7.90 -9.95
CA ASN A 113 -9.15 8.63 -8.70
C ASN A 113 -8.03 8.29 -7.72
N ALA A 114 -7.53 7.08 -7.75
CA ALA A 114 -6.53 6.58 -6.83
C ALA A 114 -5.51 5.66 -7.49
N PHE A 115 -4.30 5.66 -6.95
CA PHE A 115 -3.24 4.73 -7.26
C PHE A 115 -2.73 4.12 -5.95
N ALA A 116 -2.98 2.83 -5.72
CA ALA A 116 -2.70 2.17 -4.46
C ALA A 116 -1.59 1.11 -4.56
N TYR A 117 -0.68 1.13 -3.61
CA TYR A 117 0.39 0.14 -3.44
C TYR A 117 0.84 0.07 -1.98
N GLY A 118 1.64 -0.93 -1.64
CA GLY A 118 2.23 -1.05 -0.30
C GLY A 118 3.65 -0.54 -0.31
N ASP A 119 3.91 0.56 0.38
CA ASP A 119 5.22 1.17 0.52
C ASP A 119 5.97 0.54 1.70
N ILE A 120 6.61 -0.59 1.45
CA ILE A 120 7.33 -1.35 2.49
C ILE A 120 8.76 -0.87 2.71
N THR A 121 9.25 0.03 1.87
CA THR A 121 10.60 0.60 1.98
C THR A 121 10.61 1.98 2.59
N GLY A 122 9.44 2.62 2.72
CA GLY A 122 9.29 3.96 3.30
C GLY A 122 9.78 5.09 2.39
N GLY A 123 9.89 4.82 1.10
CA GLY A 123 10.15 5.84 0.08
C GLY A 123 8.88 6.61 -0.25
N ASP A 124 9.02 7.84 -0.71
CA ASP A 124 7.84 8.63 -1.11
C ASP A 124 7.32 8.26 -2.51
N ASP A 125 8.13 7.60 -3.32
CA ASP A 125 7.84 7.18 -4.69
C ASP A 125 7.81 5.64 -4.76
N LYS A 126 6.88 5.10 -5.56
CA LYS A 126 6.79 3.66 -5.80
C LYS A 126 8.07 3.11 -6.42
N ASP A 127 8.59 2.03 -5.86
CA ASP A 127 9.75 1.31 -6.35
C ASP A 127 9.47 -0.17 -6.68
N GLU A 128 10.51 -0.91 -7.12
CA GLU A 128 10.36 -2.31 -7.55
C GLU A 128 10.13 -3.28 -6.38
N THR A 129 10.41 -2.87 -5.15
CA THR A 129 10.24 -3.69 -3.94
C THR A 129 8.89 -3.52 -3.30
N ASP A 130 8.15 -2.48 -3.70
CA ASP A 130 6.81 -2.19 -3.19
C ASP A 130 5.78 -3.24 -3.60
N ILE A 131 4.80 -3.44 -2.74
CA ILE A 131 3.76 -4.41 -2.96
C ILE A 131 2.72 -3.85 -3.92
N SER A 132 2.69 -4.40 -5.13
CA SER A 132 1.59 -4.21 -6.07
C SER A 132 0.75 -5.48 -6.12
N PRO A 133 -0.53 -5.46 -5.71
CA PRO A 133 -1.39 -6.62 -5.83
C PRO A 133 -1.57 -7.06 -7.29
N ASP A 134 -1.25 -8.31 -7.56
CA ASP A 134 -1.51 -8.93 -8.86
C ASP A 134 -3.00 -9.23 -9.04
N LEU A 135 -3.49 -9.33 -10.28
CA LEU A 135 -4.82 -9.87 -10.54
C LEU A 135 -4.91 -11.33 -10.06
N THR A 136 -5.93 -11.65 -9.28
CA THR A 136 -6.20 -13.03 -8.81
C THR A 136 -6.90 -13.88 -9.88
N SER A 137 -7.63 -13.25 -10.77
CA SER A 137 -8.23 -13.79 -11.98
C SER A 137 -8.48 -12.65 -12.97
N ASP A 138 -9.11 -12.93 -14.12
CA ASP A 138 -9.44 -11.90 -15.09
C ASP A 138 -10.28 -10.80 -14.45
N GLN A 139 -9.76 -9.56 -14.47
CA GLN A 139 -10.38 -8.36 -13.88
C GLN A 139 -10.76 -8.46 -12.39
N ALA A 140 -10.03 -9.24 -11.59
CA ALA A 140 -10.32 -9.40 -10.19
C ALA A 140 -9.10 -9.26 -9.30
N TRP A 141 -9.28 -8.53 -8.18
CA TRP A 141 -8.40 -8.51 -7.01
C TRP A 141 -9.16 -9.07 -5.82
N ASN A 142 -9.26 -10.39 -5.75
CA ASN A 142 -10.01 -11.09 -4.71
C ASN A 142 -9.06 -11.78 -3.72
N TYR A 143 -8.40 -10.98 -2.89
CA TYR A 143 -7.59 -11.48 -1.77
C TYR A 143 -8.45 -11.64 -0.54
N VAL A 144 -8.15 -12.66 0.26
CA VAL A 144 -8.84 -12.92 1.53
C VAL A 144 -7.88 -12.56 2.67
N TYR A 145 -8.34 -11.67 3.55
CA TYR A 145 -7.61 -11.32 4.76
C TYR A 145 -7.66 -12.49 5.76
N ASP A 146 -6.49 -12.96 6.19
CA ASP A 146 -6.33 -14.02 7.18
C ASP A 146 -5.57 -13.47 8.41
N PRO A 147 -6.28 -13.11 9.48
CA PRO A 147 -5.66 -12.55 10.67
C PRO A 147 -4.81 -13.56 11.45
N VAL A 148 -5.01 -14.86 11.21
CA VAL A 148 -4.30 -15.93 11.94
C VAL A 148 -2.88 -16.13 11.40
N ASN A 149 -2.69 -15.97 10.09
CA ASN A 149 -1.41 -16.17 9.45
C ASN A 149 -0.55 -14.89 9.30
N GLY A 150 -0.98 -13.80 9.90
CA GLY A 150 -0.18 -12.58 10.08
C GLY A 150 0.28 -11.91 8.79
N SER A 151 1.54 -11.49 8.79
CA SER A 151 2.16 -10.71 7.72
C SER A 151 2.49 -11.56 6.50
N THR A 152 1.55 -11.70 5.58
CA THR A 152 1.72 -12.38 4.29
C THR A 152 1.50 -11.42 3.14
N LYS A 153 2.09 -11.69 1.97
CA LYS A 153 1.83 -10.91 0.76
C LYS A 153 0.33 -10.80 0.45
N ASP A 154 -0.43 -11.88 0.70
CA ASP A 154 -1.88 -11.90 0.45
C ASP A 154 -2.64 -10.99 1.41
N ASN A 155 -2.28 -10.94 2.69
CA ASN A 155 -2.87 -10.02 3.66
C ASN A 155 -2.55 -8.56 3.33
N TYR A 156 -1.31 -8.27 2.94
CA TYR A 156 -0.94 -6.93 2.46
C TYR A 156 -1.72 -6.57 1.20
N SER A 157 -1.81 -7.48 0.24
CA SER A 157 -2.59 -7.27 -0.97
C SER A 157 -4.07 -7.03 -0.67
N ALA A 158 -4.68 -7.79 0.25
CA ALA A 158 -6.06 -7.57 0.69
C ALA A 158 -6.26 -6.15 1.27
N ALA A 159 -5.33 -5.69 2.11
CA ALA A 159 -5.37 -4.35 2.69
C ALA A 159 -5.25 -3.26 1.61
N ILE A 160 -4.33 -3.42 0.65
CA ILE A 160 -4.12 -2.44 -0.43
C ILE A 160 -5.33 -2.39 -1.37
N VAL A 161 -5.93 -3.54 -1.71
CA VAL A 161 -7.16 -3.61 -2.49
C VAL A 161 -8.30 -2.90 -1.77
N ASN A 162 -8.44 -3.11 -0.46
CA ASN A 162 -9.44 -2.44 0.34
C ASN A 162 -9.21 -0.92 0.41
N LEU A 163 -7.96 -0.46 0.53
CA LEU A 163 -7.61 0.95 0.47
C LEU A 163 -7.97 1.57 -0.89
N PHE A 164 -7.66 0.90 -1.99
CA PHE A 164 -8.05 1.35 -3.33
C PHE A 164 -9.55 1.52 -3.45
N TYR A 165 -10.31 0.50 -3.04
CA TYR A 165 -11.78 0.52 -3.09
C TYR A 165 -12.35 1.66 -2.22
N MET A 166 -11.89 1.80 -0.99
CA MET A 166 -12.38 2.82 -0.06
C MET A 166 -12.12 4.24 -0.58
N ASN A 167 -10.95 4.49 -1.13
CA ASN A 167 -10.62 5.82 -1.66
C ASN A 167 -11.42 6.17 -2.90
N ASN A 168 -11.65 5.21 -3.81
CA ASN A 168 -12.54 5.42 -4.94
C ASN A 168 -13.99 5.64 -4.51
N TYR A 169 -14.49 4.86 -3.54
CA TYR A 169 -15.83 5.06 -2.97
C TYR A 169 -15.97 6.46 -2.36
N LEU A 170 -15.00 6.89 -1.56
CA LEU A 170 -15.01 8.21 -0.92
C LEU A 170 -14.87 9.34 -1.93
N HIS A 171 -14.03 9.17 -2.97
CA HIS A 171 -13.94 10.13 -4.06
C HIS A 171 -15.30 10.37 -4.69
N ASP A 172 -15.99 9.32 -5.07
CA ASP A 172 -17.29 9.40 -5.71
C ASP A 172 -18.34 10.02 -4.79
N TRP A 173 -18.34 9.64 -3.52
CA TRP A 173 -19.24 10.22 -2.54
C TRP A 173 -19.01 11.73 -2.35
N TRP A 174 -17.74 12.16 -2.24
CA TRP A 174 -17.38 13.57 -2.10
C TRP A 174 -17.62 14.35 -3.37
N TYR A 175 -17.46 13.74 -4.54
CA TYR A 175 -17.75 14.35 -5.83
C TYR A 175 -19.19 14.87 -5.89
N ASP A 176 -20.15 14.05 -5.54
CA ASP A 176 -21.56 14.44 -5.49
C ASP A 176 -21.88 15.47 -4.38
N HIS A 177 -20.94 15.71 -3.48
CA HIS A 177 -21.03 16.76 -2.45
C HIS A 177 -20.22 18.03 -2.79
N GLY A 178 -19.76 18.14 -4.03
CA GLY A 178 -19.12 19.35 -4.58
C GLY A 178 -17.60 19.37 -4.53
N PHE A 179 -16.95 18.22 -4.24
CA PHE A 179 -15.51 18.09 -4.41
C PHE A 179 -15.22 17.51 -5.80
N ASP A 180 -15.52 18.32 -6.80
CA ASP A 180 -15.40 18.02 -8.22
C ASP A 180 -14.15 18.68 -8.85
N GLU A 181 -13.99 18.60 -10.16
CA GLU A 181 -12.85 19.14 -10.88
C GLU A 181 -12.71 20.67 -10.74
N GLN A 182 -13.82 21.40 -10.57
CA GLN A 182 -13.78 22.84 -10.34
C GLN A 182 -13.38 23.19 -8.91
N SER A 183 -13.52 22.24 -8.00
CA SER A 183 -13.13 22.32 -6.59
C SER A 183 -11.77 21.67 -6.33
N PHE A 184 -11.00 21.38 -7.40
CA PHE A 184 -9.64 20.86 -7.33
C PHE A 184 -9.57 19.45 -6.69
N ASN A 185 -10.45 18.56 -7.13
CA ASN A 185 -10.35 17.15 -6.76
C ASN A 185 -9.13 16.48 -7.42
N ALA A 186 -8.78 15.30 -6.92
CA ALA A 186 -7.64 14.54 -7.43
C ALA A 186 -8.13 13.49 -8.44
N GLN A 187 -7.77 13.67 -9.73
CA GLN A 187 -8.10 12.73 -10.80
C GLN A 187 -7.03 12.70 -11.88
N PHE A 188 -6.80 11.54 -12.48
CA PHE A 188 -5.95 11.44 -13.66
C PHE A 188 -6.62 12.09 -14.89
N LEU A 189 -7.90 11.83 -15.10
CA LEU A 189 -8.71 12.39 -16.19
C LEU A 189 -9.82 13.27 -15.61
N ASN A 190 -9.80 14.58 -15.94
CA ASN A 190 -10.84 15.53 -15.54
C ASN A 190 -11.98 15.64 -16.56
N TYR A 191 -11.91 14.91 -17.66
CA TYR A 191 -12.97 14.84 -18.68
C TYR A 191 -13.43 16.21 -19.21
N ASP A 192 -12.53 17.19 -19.28
CA ASP A 192 -12.77 18.57 -19.69
C ASP A 192 -13.79 19.35 -18.82
N ARG A 193 -13.97 18.93 -17.56
CA ARG A 193 -14.91 19.58 -16.61
C ARG A 193 -14.29 20.68 -15.75
N GLY A 194 -13.01 20.90 -15.87
CA GLY A 194 -12.24 21.91 -15.12
C GLY A 194 -11.07 21.31 -14.36
N GLY A 195 -10.42 22.12 -13.52
CA GLY A 195 -9.23 21.70 -12.78
C GLY A 195 -8.05 21.29 -13.66
N ILE A 196 -7.00 20.75 -13.05
CA ILE A 196 -5.83 20.20 -13.73
C ILE A 196 -5.78 18.72 -13.42
N GLY A 197 -5.94 17.86 -14.43
CA GLY A 197 -5.84 16.42 -14.26
C GLY A 197 -4.39 15.93 -14.26
N GLY A 198 -4.21 14.62 -14.11
CA GLY A 198 -2.91 13.94 -14.01
C GLY A 198 -2.44 13.78 -12.58
N ASP A 199 -3.30 13.98 -11.61
CA ASP A 199 -3.00 14.04 -10.18
C ASP A 199 -3.85 13.10 -9.30
N PRO A 200 -4.04 11.83 -9.67
CA PRO A 200 -4.78 10.89 -8.84
C PRO A 200 -4.17 10.81 -7.44
N LEU A 201 -4.99 10.46 -6.45
CA LEU A 201 -4.52 10.26 -5.08
C LEU A 201 -3.56 9.06 -5.02
N ILE A 202 -2.34 9.29 -4.58
CA ILE A 202 -1.39 8.22 -4.26
C ILE A 202 -1.73 7.66 -2.88
N VAL A 203 -1.97 6.35 -2.80
CA VAL A 203 -2.38 5.66 -1.57
C VAL A 203 -1.34 4.61 -1.20
N GLN A 204 -0.53 4.92 -0.20
CA GLN A 204 0.51 4.05 0.33
C GLN A 204 -0.05 3.29 1.54
N GLY A 205 -0.23 1.98 1.39
CA GLY A 205 -0.55 1.09 2.50
C GLY A 205 0.70 0.42 3.04
N GLN A 206 0.67 -0.05 4.28
CA GLN A 206 1.82 -0.70 4.92
C GLN A 206 3.09 0.17 4.88
N ASP A 207 2.91 1.47 4.88
CA ASP A 207 4.00 2.43 4.75
C ASP A 207 4.94 2.31 5.96
N SER A 208 6.21 2.02 5.67
CA SER A 208 7.22 1.74 6.68
C SER A 208 7.88 3.00 7.25
N SER A 209 7.46 4.18 6.84
CA SER A 209 8.00 5.44 7.39
C SER A 209 7.48 5.79 8.79
N GLY A 210 6.54 5.02 9.35
CA GLY A 210 6.04 5.23 10.71
C GLY A 210 5.11 4.14 11.23
N PHE A 211 4.66 4.30 12.49
CA PHE A 211 3.74 3.40 13.18
C PHE A 211 2.59 4.12 13.82
N ASN A 212 1.47 3.42 14.05
CA ASN A 212 0.34 3.86 14.85
C ASN A 212 -0.19 5.23 14.43
N ASN A 213 -0.08 5.54 13.16
CA ASN A 213 -0.47 6.82 12.59
C ASN A 213 -0.80 6.68 11.10
N ALA A 214 -1.20 7.79 10.52
CA ALA A 214 -1.35 7.99 9.09
C ALA A 214 -1.05 9.46 8.80
N ASN A 215 -0.71 9.81 7.57
CA ASN A 215 -0.63 11.20 7.16
C ASN A 215 -1.28 11.43 5.80
N MET A 216 -1.49 12.69 5.47
CA MET A 216 -2.01 13.13 4.20
C MET A 216 -1.24 14.37 3.75
N TYR A 217 -0.67 14.32 2.56
CA TYR A 217 -0.10 15.46 1.88
C TYR A 217 -1.07 15.94 0.78
N THR A 218 -1.40 17.21 0.78
CA THR A 218 -2.33 17.81 -0.19
C THR A 218 -1.65 19.00 -0.87
N PRO A 219 -1.05 18.78 -2.05
CA PRO A 219 -0.41 19.83 -2.83
C PRO A 219 -1.46 20.72 -3.56
N ALA A 220 -0.99 21.64 -4.38
CA ALA A 220 -1.85 22.38 -5.30
C ALA A 220 -2.35 21.46 -6.43
N ASP A 221 -3.51 21.83 -7.00
CA ASP A 221 -4.12 21.19 -8.17
C ASP A 221 -3.12 20.92 -9.29
N GLY A 222 -3.15 19.72 -9.88
CA GLY A 222 -2.21 19.24 -10.89
C GLY A 222 -0.97 18.55 -10.31
N ALA A 223 -0.90 18.35 -9.00
CA ALA A 223 0.10 17.50 -8.35
C ALA A 223 -0.61 16.50 -7.43
N SER A 224 -0.25 15.23 -7.52
CA SER A 224 -0.92 14.15 -6.79
C SER A 224 -0.85 14.33 -5.28
N PRO A 225 -1.98 14.34 -4.58
CA PRO A 225 -2.00 14.18 -3.14
C PRO A 225 -1.53 12.78 -2.75
N ARG A 226 -1.04 12.63 -1.51
CA ARG A 226 -0.52 11.35 -1.01
C ARG A 226 -1.09 11.04 0.36
N MET A 227 -1.65 9.86 0.49
CA MET A 227 -2.10 9.25 1.73
C MET A 227 -1.13 8.15 2.13
N GLN A 228 -0.59 8.21 3.34
CA GLN A 228 0.26 7.17 3.93
C GLN A 228 -0.49 6.52 5.09
N GLN A 229 -0.65 5.20 5.00
CA GLN A 229 -1.28 4.38 6.04
C GLN A 229 -0.21 3.47 6.65
N TYR A 230 0.21 3.82 7.85
CA TYR A 230 1.24 3.09 8.59
C TYR A 230 0.70 1.80 9.19
N LEU A 231 1.60 0.95 9.64
CA LEU A 231 1.24 -0.20 10.44
C LEU A 231 0.83 0.23 11.86
N PHE A 232 -0.25 -0.37 12.36
CA PHE A 232 -0.64 -0.24 13.75
C PHE A 232 -0.10 -1.44 14.53
N LEU A 233 0.68 -1.16 15.55
CA LEU A 233 1.17 -2.18 16.45
C LEU A 233 0.04 -2.65 17.36
N SER A 234 0.00 -3.95 17.68
CA SER A 234 -0.95 -4.44 18.66
C SER A 234 -0.62 -3.86 20.05
N LYS A 235 -1.63 -3.80 20.89
CA LYS A 235 -1.47 -3.34 22.29
C LYS A 235 -0.48 -4.20 23.08
N ASP A 236 -0.36 -5.48 22.73
CA ASP A 236 0.54 -6.42 23.38
C ASP A 236 2.01 -6.25 22.95
N ILE A 237 2.26 -5.43 21.91
CA ILE A 237 3.60 -4.95 21.60
C ILE A 237 3.84 -3.65 22.39
N GLU A 238 3.82 -3.75 23.72
CA GLU A 238 4.46 -2.74 24.54
C GLU A 238 5.97 -2.85 24.28
N TYR A 239 6.55 -1.76 23.81
CA TYR A 239 7.98 -1.65 23.60
C TYR A 239 8.76 -2.26 24.76
N GLY A 240 9.37 -3.42 24.54
CA GLY A 240 10.41 -3.93 25.40
C GLY A 240 10.08 -5.10 26.33
N GLU A 241 8.84 -5.60 26.42
CA GLU A 241 8.59 -6.74 27.32
C GLU A 241 8.45 -8.09 26.58
N ASP A 242 7.94 -8.13 25.35
CA ASP A 242 7.72 -9.38 24.60
C ASP A 242 8.72 -9.66 23.47
N PHE A 243 9.50 -8.67 23.06
CA PHE A 243 10.58 -8.83 22.09
C PHE A 243 11.92 -8.62 22.80
N GLY A 244 12.50 -9.70 23.30
CA GLY A 244 13.77 -9.63 24.00
C GLY A 244 14.86 -10.43 23.32
N LEU A 245 15.97 -9.78 22.96
CA LEU A 245 17.21 -10.49 22.72
C LEU A 245 17.92 -10.71 24.04
N THR A 246 18.03 -11.97 24.46
CA THR A 246 18.74 -12.32 25.70
C THR A 246 20.02 -13.07 25.37
N VAL A 247 21.16 -12.54 25.82
CA VAL A 247 22.45 -13.23 25.71
C VAL A 247 22.60 -14.20 26.87
N THR A 248 22.34 -15.48 26.64
CA THR A 248 22.33 -16.52 27.71
C THR A 248 23.71 -17.02 28.07
N SER A 249 24.69 -16.92 27.16
CA SER A 249 26.08 -17.33 27.42
C SER A 249 26.88 -16.32 28.25
N HIS A 250 26.38 -15.10 28.37
CA HIS A 250 27.00 -14.00 29.10
C HIS A 250 25.95 -13.33 29.98
N PRO A 251 25.67 -13.88 31.18
CA PRO A 251 24.59 -13.41 32.03
C PRO A 251 24.73 -11.95 32.47
N GLU A 252 25.95 -11.41 32.42
CA GLU A 252 26.23 -9.99 32.69
C GLU A 252 25.71 -9.04 31.63
N ILE A 253 25.46 -9.51 30.41
CA ILE A 253 24.81 -8.76 29.33
C ILE A 253 23.30 -8.83 29.50
N GLY A 254 22.77 -10.03 29.82
CA GLY A 254 21.36 -10.23 30.11
C GLY A 254 20.43 -9.90 28.94
N LEU A 255 19.30 -9.34 29.26
CA LEU A 255 18.33 -8.81 28.30
C LEU A 255 18.85 -7.52 27.67
N MET A 256 19.00 -7.51 26.37
CA MET A 256 19.30 -6.28 25.64
C MET A 256 18.01 -5.47 25.52
N GLY A 257 17.98 -4.29 26.11
CA GLY A 257 16.82 -3.42 26.11
C GLY A 257 16.50 -2.88 24.72
N PHE A 258 15.23 -2.57 24.51
CA PHE A 258 14.71 -1.92 23.28
C PHE A 258 14.95 -2.73 22.02
N THR A 259 14.29 -3.88 21.91
CA THR A 259 14.17 -4.63 20.66
C THR A 259 12.75 -4.52 20.13
N ALA A 260 12.59 -4.34 18.82
CA ALA A 260 11.31 -4.29 18.16
C ALA A 260 11.37 -5.13 16.86
N PRO A 261 10.26 -5.74 16.43
CA PRO A 261 10.23 -6.46 15.17
C PRO A 261 10.39 -5.49 13.99
N ALA A 262 11.03 -5.95 12.91
CA ALA A 262 11.07 -5.20 11.68
C ALA A 262 9.67 -5.13 11.05
N MET A 263 9.31 -3.98 10.46
CA MET A 263 8.02 -3.77 9.81
C MET A 263 7.81 -4.69 8.61
N PHE A 264 8.87 -5.05 7.92
CA PHE A 264 8.87 -5.88 6.71
C PHE A 264 9.06 -7.38 7.00
N GLY A 265 9.16 -7.78 8.26
CA GLY A 265 9.29 -9.18 8.71
C GLY A 265 8.01 -9.71 9.36
N PRO A 266 7.97 -11.02 9.69
CA PRO A 266 6.90 -11.58 10.50
C PRO A 266 6.77 -10.82 11.82
N GLN A 267 5.55 -10.51 12.20
CA GLN A 267 5.26 -9.82 13.46
C GLN A 267 5.14 -10.79 14.65
N VAL A 268 4.98 -12.08 14.36
CA VAL A 268 4.94 -13.14 15.36
C VAL A 268 5.89 -14.25 14.96
N TYR A 269 6.81 -14.59 15.82
CA TYR A 269 7.77 -15.67 15.59
C TYR A 269 8.01 -16.49 16.85
N PRO A 270 8.35 -17.78 16.69
CA PRO A 270 8.66 -18.65 17.84
C PRO A 270 9.95 -18.17 18.50
N THR A 271 10.11 -18.48 19.79
CA THR A 271 11.38 -18.28 20.48
C THR A 271 12.52 -19.00 19.74
N LEU A 272 13.49 -18.24 19.29
CA LEU A 272 14.69 -18.74 18.63
C LEU A 272 15.87 -18.72 19.61
N SER A 273 16.63 -19.82 19.62
CA SER A 273 17.89 -19.89 20.38
C SER A 273 19.00 -20.35 19.44
N ALA A 274 19.90 -19.43 19.11
CA ALA A 274 21.00 -19.66 18.19
C ALA A 274 22.21 -18.80 18.56
N ARG A 275 23.32 -18.98 17.87
CA ARG A 275 24.51 -18.13 18.04
C ARG A 275 24.28 -16.79 17.35
N ILE A 276 24.82 -15.72 17.94
CA ILE A 276 24.97 -14.44 17.27
C ILE A 276 26.25 -14.48 16.43
N VAL A 277 26.16 -14.13 15.16
CA VAL A 277 27.27 -14.12 14.20
C VAL A 277 27.29 -12.78 13.47
N VAL A 278 28.45 -12.16 13.39
CA VAL A 278 28.67 -11.01 12.52
C VAL A 278 28.95 -11.53 11.10
N PRO A 279 28.23 -11.07 10.08
CA PRO A 279 28.45 -11.53 8.72
C PRO A 279 29.75 -10.96 8.17
N THR A 280 30.24 -11.57 7.11
CA THR A 280 31.27 -10.99 6.26
C THR A 280 30.74 -10.99 4.83
N ASP A 281 30.60 -9.82 4.21
CA ASP A 281 29.96 -9.64 2.92
C ASP A 281 30.85 -9.00 1.86
N GLY A 282 32.02 -8.51 2.23
CA GLY A 282 32.98 -7.95 1.30
C GLY A 282 33.14 -6.44 1.45
N LEU A 283 33.89 -5.85 0.56
CA LEU A 283 34.15 -4.43 0.59
C LEU A 283 32.98 -3.69 -0.05
N ALA A 284 32.32 -2.86 0.72
CA ALA A 284 31.36 -1.90 0.21
C ALA A 284 32.04 -0.95 -0.80
N GLY A 285 31.53 -0.93 -2.01
CA GLY A 285 32.06 -0.05 -3.06
C GLY A 285 31.93 1.44 -2.74
N ASP A 286 30.97 1.83 -1.92
CA ASP A 286 30.54 3.22 -1.71
C ASP A 286 30.46 3.68 -0.25
N GLY A 287 31.19 3.03 0.66
CA GLY A 287 31.34 3.54 2.03
C GLY A 287 30.63 2.75 3.14
N GLY A 288 30.06 1.61 2.84
CA GLY A 288 29.60 0.63 3.84
C GLY A 288 30.75 -0.07 4.57
N THR A 289 30.46 -1.13 5.27
CA THR A 289 31.43 -1.94 6.00
C THR A 289 31.49 -3.37 5.45
N GLU A 290 32.52 -4.15 5.83
CA GLU A 290 32.64 -5.56 5.42
C GLU A 290 31.66 -6.48 6.20
N THR A 291 30.79 -5.92 7.02
CA THR A 291 29.98 -6.66 8.00
C THR A 291 28.55 -6.13 8.13
N ASP A 292 28.11 -5.29 7.20
CA ASP A 292 26.79 -4.67 7.27
C ASP A 292 25.70 -5.46 6.51
N ALA A 293 26.06 -6.54 5.83
CA ALA A 293 25.19 -7.35 5.00
C ALA A 293 24.53 -6.60 3.83
N CYS A 294 25.12 -5.51 3.38
CA CYS A 294 24.69 -4.79 2.19
C CYS A 294 25.04 -5.53 0.90
N GLU A 295 26.06 -6.37 0.91
CA GLU A 295 26.45 -7.25 -0.17
C GLU A 295 26.19 -8.73 0.18
N ALA A 296 26.47 -9.62 -0.77
CA ALA A 296 26.30 -11.05 -0.55
C ALA A 296 27.23 -11.58 0.57
N ILE A 297 26.65 -12.14 1.59
CA ILE A 297 27.38 -12.71 2.73
C ILE A 297 28.28 -13.87 2.28
N THR A 298 29.54 -13.85 2.66
CA THR A 298 30.57 -14.80 2.24
C THR A 298 30.86 -15.91 3.27
N ASN A 299 30.68 -15.64 4.57
CA ASN A 299 30.86 -16.62 5.64
C ASN A 299 29.58 -17.46 5.90
N ILE A 300 28.99 -18.01 4.83
CA ILE A 300 27.71 -18.70 4.81
C ILE A 300 27.64 -19.85 5.84
N GLU A 301 28.72 -20.61 5.99
CA GLU A 301 28.75 -21.75 6.94
C GLU A 301 28.57 -21.31 8.40
N GLU A 302 29.04 -20.11 8.75
CA GLU A 302 28.89 -19.56 10.11
C GLU A 302 27.50 -18.93 10.31
N VAL A 303 26.94 -18.37 9.25
CA VAL A 303 25.65 -17.68 9.25
C VAL A 303 24.46 -18.64 9.22
N THR A 304 24.59 -19.75 8.48
CA THR A 304 23.47 -20.69 8.30
C THR A 304 22.91 -21.20 9.63
N GLY A 305 21.62 -20.98 9.87
CA GLY A 305 20.91 -21.40 11.09
C GLY A 305 21.24 -20.58 12.34
N ASN A 306 21.98 -19.49 12.20
CA ASN A 306 22.36 -18.61 13.30
C ASN A 306 21.71 -17.22 13.17
N ILE A 307 21.79 -16.40 14.22
CA ILE A 307 21.30 -15.04 14.26
C ILE A 307 22.42 -14.11 13.73
N VAL A 308 22.14 -13.39 12.68
CA VAL A 308 23.07 -12.39 12.11
C VAL A 308 22.89 -11.08 12.85
N LEU A 309 23.99 -10.42 13.21
CA LEU A 309 24.03 -9.10 13.85
C LEU A 309 24.76 -8.13 12.93
N VAL A 310 24.10 -7.04 12.56
CA VAL A 310 24.63 -5.98 11.69
C VAL A 310 24.34 -4.60 12.28
N ASP A 311 25.08 -3.61 11.82
CA ASP A 311 24.78 -2.19 12.06
C ASP A 311 23.74 -1.70 11.01
N SER A 312 23.03 -0.62 11.30
CA SER A 312 22.20 0.11 10.35
C SER A 312 22.99 0.43 9.07
N PRO A 313 22.35 0.32 7.89
CA PRO A 313 23.03 0.66 6.66
C PRO A 313 23.39 2.15 6.63
N THR A 314 24.62 2.44 6.23
CA THR A 314 25.15 3.81 6.14
C THR A 314 25.24 4.33 4.72
N VAL A 315 24.94 3.48 3.73
CA VAL A 315 25.00 3.79 2.31
C VAL A 315 23.61 3.90 1.71
N ALA A 316 23.42 4.85 0.81
CA ALA A 316 22.10 5.18 0.26
C ALA A 316 21.44 4.03 -0.53
N ASP A 317 22.23 3.13 -1.12
CA ASP A 317 21.74 2.02 -1.93
C ASP A 317 21.55 0.73 -1.13
N CYS A 318 21.79 0.74 0.17
CA CYS A 318 21.54 -0.38 1.08
C CYS A 318 20.38 -0.06 2.00
N THR A 319 19.37 -0.88 1.97
CA THR A 319 18.20 -0.77 2.83
C THR A 319 18.17 -1.90 3.88
N TYR A 320 17.37 -1.76 4.92
CA TYR A 320 17.12 -2.85 5.88
C TYR A 320 16.59 -4.12 5.17
N VAL A 321 15.81 -3.95 4.10
CA VAL A 321 15.33 -5.07 3.28
C VAL A 321 16.47 -5.75 2.54
N THR A 322 17.43 -4.99 2.02
CA THR A 322 18.63 -5.52 1.39
C THR A 322 19.44 -6.37 2.37
N GLN A 323 19.67 -5.86 3.57
CA GLN A 323 20.37 -6.60 4.63
C GLN A 323 19.63 -7.89 5.01
N ALA A 324 18.30 -7.82 5.15
CA ALA A 324 17.47 -8.97 5.46
C ALA A 324 17.49 -10.04 4.36
N GLU A 325 17.41 -9.62 3.11
CA GLU A 325 17.44 -10.55 1.98
C GLU A 325 18.82 -11.23 1.84
N ASN A 326 19.91 -10.50 2.01
CA ASN A 326 21.25 -11.08 2.00
C ASN A 326 21.44 -12.09 3.17
N ALA A 327 20.95 -11.76 4.35
CA ALA A 327 20.97 -12.68 5.49
C ALA A 327 20.12 -13.94 5.22
N ARG A 328 18.91 -13.77 4.65
CA ARG A 328 18.04 -14.88 4.26
C ARG A 328 18.67 -15.76 3.21
N ILE A 329 19.30 -15.20 2.18
CA ILE A 329 20.01 -15.96 1.13
C ILE A 329 21.16 -16.77 1.73
N ALA A 330 21.87 -16.23 2.72
CA ALA A 330 22.93 -16.91 3.44
C ALA A 330 22.42 -17.98 4.42
N GLY A 331 21.09 -18.12 4.57
CA GLY A 331 20.48 -19.12 5.44
C GLY A 331 20.46 -18.75 6.91
N ALA A 332 20.51 -17.47 7.25
CA ALA A 332 20.34 -16.99 8.62
C ALA A 332 18.98 -17.41 9.18
N ALA A 333 18.93 -17.73 10.46
CA ALA A 333 17.69 -18.00 11.17
C ALA A 333 16.98 -16.73 11.59
N ALA A 334 17.73 -15.65 11.85
CA ALA A 334 17.22 -14.31 12.12
C ALA A 334 18.30 -13.25 11.81
N LEU A 335 17.86 -12.01 11.64
CA LEU A 335 18.71 -10.83 11.54
C LEU A 335 18.38 -9.87 12.67
N VAL A 336 19.41 -9.33 13.32
CA VAL A 336 19.35 -8.25 14.30
C VAL A 336 20.10 -7.06 13.72
N ILE A 337 19.43 -5.94 13.57
CA ILE A 337 20.04 -4.69 13.11
C ILE A 337 20.17 -3.75 14.30
N VAL A 338 21.37 -3.23 14.51
CA VAL A 338 21.66 -2.25 15.55
C VAL A 338 21.66 -0.85 14.93
N THR A 339 20.93 0.08 15.52
CA THR A 339 20.87 1.46 15.05
C THR A 339 21.14 2.42 16.20
N ASP A 340 21.88 3.49 15.92
CA ASP A 340 22.17 4.56 16.87
C ASP A 340 21.12 5.69 16.85
N ASP A 341 20.20 5.66 15.89
CA ASP A 341 19.24 6.73 15.70
C ASP A 341 18.06 6.60 16.67
N TYR A 342 18.08 7.41 17.70
CA TYR A 342 16.94 7.69 18.54
C TYR A 342 16.06 8.75 17.88
N VAL A 343 15.01 8.36 17.19
CA VAL A 343 13.94 9.30 16.87
C VAL A 343 12.81 9.14 17.86
N LEU A 344 12.54 10.19 18.61
CA LEU A 344 11.55 10.25 19.71
C LEU A 344 10.08 10.09 19.27
N PHE A 345 9.82 9.79 18.00
CA PHE A 345 8.49 9.53 17.45
C PHE A 345 8.52 8.33 16.49
N GLY A 346 8.58 7.14 17.08
CA GLY A 346 8.25 5.90 16.37
C GLY A 346 9.34 5.31 15.48
N ASP A 347 10.56 5.80 15.52
CA ASP A 347 11.65 5.13 14.84
C ASP A 347 12.35 4.13 15.74
N VAL A 348 12.48 3.04 15.17
CA VAL A 348 12.72 1.77 15.76
C VAL A 348 14.18 1.48 15.82
N THR A 349 14.56 1.14 16.94
CA THR A 349 15.86 0.54 17.21
C THR A 349 15.65 -0.88 17.67
N PRO A 350 16.53 -1.71 17.66
CA PRO A 350 17.00 -2.64 16.69
C PRO A 350 15.91 -3.61 16.19
N ASN A 351 15.89 -3.88 14.92
CA ASN A 351 14.92 -4.76 14.30
C ASN A 351 15.42 -6.20 14.28
N VAL A 352 14.57 -7.14 14.67
CA VAL A 352 14.83 -8.58 14.54
C VAL A 352 14.01 -9.11 13.37
N VAL A 353 14.70 -9.66 12.37
CA VAL A 353 14.07 -10.33 11.23
C VAL A 353 14.32 -11.82 11.36
N PRO A 354 13.28 -12.69 11.38
CA PRO A 354 13.44 -14.15 11.41
C PRO A 354 13.84 -14.71 10.08
#